data_9e1dc4b4bb0000becc2015dcc00432c0
#
_entry.id   9e1dc4b4bb0000becc2015dcc00432c0
#
_cell.length_a   1.000
_cell.length_b   1.000
_cell.length_c   1.000
_cell.angle_alpha   90.00
_cell.angle_beta   90.00
_cell.angle_gamma   90.00
#
_symmetry.space_group_name_H-M   'P 1'
#
loop_
_entity.id
_entity.type
_entity.pdbx_description
1 polymer ?
#
loop_
_entity_poly.entity_id
_entity_poly.type
_entity_poly.pdbx_seq_one_letter_code
_entity_poly.pdbx_strand_id
1 'polypeptide(L)'
;MKFLLDFFPIALFFIVYKTMGLYAAIYAMIGATALQMLIARYQTGKFENTHLITFGLLVVLGGVTLALRDPAFLMWKVSVLYVVFASVLIVSIWVGKKPLLERMLGKELDLPKAVWQQMSWIWGLGFVGIAIVNAYYVNLALAARSLLFSSTELDPKIELTELDCATTTMQDLCLMAQQTEESWVNFKLFGTMGLTFILIIITVIMISKYTKQEQ
;
A
#
# COMPACT_ATOMS: atom_id res chain seq x y z
N MET A 1 -6.82 -23.39 20.10
CA MET A 1 -7.68 -22.22 20.42
C MET A 1 -6.99 -20.86 20.21
N LYS A 2 -5.69 -20.68 20.47
CA LYS A 2 -5.00 -19.37 20.22
C LYS A 2 -5.11 -18.93 18.77
N PHE A 3 -4.88 -19.81 17.80
CA PHE A 3 -4.93 -19.49 16.37
C PHE A 3 -6.28 -18.89 15.92
N LEU A 4 -7.41 -19.43 16.37
CA LEU A 4 -8.74 -18.91 16.06
C LEU A 4 -8.99 -17.50 16.66
N LEU A 5 -8.43 -17.24 17.83
CA LEU A 5 -8.50 -15.93 18.47
C LEU A 5 -7.67 -14.88 17.71
N ASP A 6 -6.52 -15.29 17.17
CA ASP A 6 -5.63 -14.38 16.42
C ASP A 6 -6.22 -13.97 15.07
N PHE A 7 -7.03 -14.84 14.43
CA PHE A 7 -7.71 -14.53 13.17
C PHE A 7 -9.06 -13.83 13.32
N PHE A 8 -9.64 -13.81 14.52
CA PHE A 8 -10.94 -13.20 14.77
C PHE A 8 -11.06 -11.74 14.31
N PRO A 9 -10.09 -10.81 14.60
CA PRO A 9 -10.20 -9.43 14.14
C PRO A 9 -10.22 -9.31 12.61
N ILE A 10 -9.45 -10.15 11.92
CA ILE A 10 -9.38 -10.16 10.46
C ILE A 10 -10.68 -10.67 9.85
N ALA A 11 -11.24 -11.75 10.40
CA ALA A 11 -12.54 -12.28 9.95
C ALA A 11 -13.67 -11.26 10.15
N LEU A 12 -13.69 -10.60 11.31
CA LEU A 12 -14.66 -9.54 11.61
C LEU A 12 -14.52 -8.36 10.67
N PHE A 13 -13.27 -7.95 10.34
CA PHE A 13 -13.01 -6.90 9.36
C PHE A 13 -13.67 -7.24 8.02
N PHE A 14 -13.47 -8.43 7.46
CA PHE A 14 -14.02 -8.81 6.17
C PHE A 14 -15.55 -8.87 6.17
N ILE A 15 -16.16 -9.36 7.26
CA ILE A 15 -17.63 -9.40 7.40
C ILE A 15 -18.20 -7.98 7.41
N VAL A 16 -17.64 -7.10 8.25
CA VAL A 16 -18.11 -5.71 8.37
C VAL A 16 -17.79 -4.92 7.09
N TYR A 17 -16.67 -5.18 6.45
CA TYR A 17 -16.32 -4.56 5.17
C TYR A 17 -17.36 -4.83 4.07
N LYS A 18 -17.82 -6.07 3.97
CA LYS A 18 -18.86 -6.44 2.99
C LYS A 18 -20.24 -5.88 3.29
N THR A 19 -20.56 -5.62 4.55
CA THR A 19 -21.91 -5.20 4.96
C THR A 19 -22.04 -3.70 5.21
N MET A 20 -20.99 -3.04 5.71
CA MET A 20 -21.02 -1.66 6.19
C MET A 20 -19.88 -0.79 5.62
N GLY A 21 -19.06 -1.34 4.72
CA GLY A 21 -17.97 -0.62 4.08
C GLY A 21 -16.67 -0.51 4.90
N LEU A 22 -15.66 0.15 4.29
CA LEU A 22 -14.29 0.17 4.78
C LEU A 22 -14.13 0.83 6.16
N TYR A 23 -14.79 1.96 6.37
CA TYR A 23 -14.61 2.73 7.61
C TYR A 23 -15.17 1.99 8.83
N ALA A 24 -16.36 1.40 8.69
CA ALA A 24 -16.96 0.57 9.73
C ALA A 24 -16.09 -0.65 10.04
N ALA A 25 -15.49 -1.27 9.01
CA ALA A 25 -14.60 -2.41 9.17
C ALA A 25 -13.32 -2.05 9.94
N ILE A 26 -12.75 -0.85 9.72
CA ILE A 26 -11.57 -0.38 10.47
C ILE A 26 -11.93 -0.20 11.96
N TYR A 27 -13.06 0.42 12.28
CA TYR A 27 -13.52 0.55 13.68
C TYR A 27 -13.72 -0.82 14.33
N ALA A 28 -14.39 -1.74 13.62
CA ALA A 28 -14.61 -3.10 14.10
C ALA A 28 -13.30 -3.85 14.35
N MET A 29 -12.32 -3.71 13.47
CA MET A 29 -11.00 -4.34 13.60
C MET A 29 -10.21 -3.78 14.79
N ILE A 30 -10.21 -2.45 14.98
CA ILE A 30 -9.56 -1.80 16.14
C ILE A 30 -10.22 -2.29 17.44
N GLY A 31 -11.55 -2.29 17.51
CA GLY A 31 -12.30 -2.76 18.67
C GLY A 31 -12.06 -4.25 18.98
N ALA A 32 -12.07 -5.10 17.95
CA ALA A 32 -11.81 -6.54 18.10
C ALA A 32 -10.38 -6.82 18.58
N THR A 33 -9.38 -6.11 18.04
CA THR A 33 -7.98 -6.26 18.47
C THR A 33 -7.77 -5.75 19.90
N ALA A 34 -8.42 -4.65 20.28
CA ALA A 34 -8.41 -4.18 21.67
C ALA A 34 -9.01 -5.21 22.63
N LEU A 35 -10.17 -5.77 22.27
CA LEU A 35 -10.82 -6.82 23.06
C LEU A 35 -9.95 -8.07 23.18
N GLN A 36 -9.35 -8.51 22.08
CA GLN A 36 -8.40 -9.65 22.05
C GLN A 36 -7.22 -9.40 22.99
N MET A 37 -6.66 -8.20 22.97
CA MET A 37 -5.54 -7.83 23.84
C MET A 37 -5.92 -7.83 25.32
N LEU A 38 -7.14 -7.38 25.66
CA LEU A 38 -7.68 -7.42 27.02
C LEU A 38 -7.90 -8.86 27.51
N ILE A 39 -8.45 -9.72 26.66
CA ILE A 39 -8.66 -11.15 26.96
C ILE A 39 -7.30 -11.84 27.18
N ALA A 40 -6.32 -11.60 26.28
CA ALA A 40 -4.98 -12.15 26.42
C ALA A 40 -4.31 -11.72 27.74
N ARG A 41 -4.44 -10.45 28.12
CA ARG A 41 -3.94 -9.96 29.42
C ARG A 41 -4.61 -10.65 30.60
N TYR A 42 -5.93 -10.84 30.52
CA TYR A 42 -6.66 -11.52 31.60
C TYR A 42 -6.22 -12.97 31.80
N GLN A 43 -5.88 -13.64 30.69
CA GLN A 43 -5.44 -15.04 30.72
C GLN A 43 -3.96 -15.21 31.11
N THR A 44 -3.08 -14.29 30.67
CA THR A 44 -1.61 -14.43 30.83
C THR A 44 -1.02 -13.53 31.90
N GLY A 45 -1.79 -12.55 32.40
CA GLY A 45 -1.36 -11.56 33.37
C GLY A 45 -0.40 -10.48 32.83
N LYS A 46 0.04 -10.59 31.57
CA LYS A 46 1.00 -9.67 30.92
C LYS A 46 0.53 -9.29 29.51
N PHE A 47 0.91 -8.09 29.07
CA PHE A 47 0.79 -7.73 27.67
C PHE A 47 1.97 -8.31 26.88
N GLU A 48 1.71 -9.08 25.85
CA GLU A 48 2.74 -9.50 24.90
C GLU A 48 3.14 -8.30 24.03
N ASN A 49 4.44 -8.03 23.90
CA ASN A 49 4.96 -6.92 23.13
C ASN A 49 4.49 -6.94 21.66
N THR A 50 4.33 -8.12 21.09
CA THR A 50 3.84 -8.30 19.72
C THR A 50 2.41 -7.75 19.56
N HIS A 51 1.50 -8.07 20.49
CA HIS A 51 0.13 -7.56 20.45
C HIS A 51 0.07 -6.02 20.66
N LEU A 52 0.92 -5.46 21.52
CA LEU A 52 1.03 -4.02 21.73
C LEU A 52 1.51 -3.30 20.47
N ILE A 53 2.55 -3.81 19.80
CA ILE A 53 3.08 -3.23 18.57
C ILE A 53 2.04 -3.31 17.45
N THR A 54 1.39 -4.45 17.27
CA THR A 54 0.35 -4.65 16.25
C THR A 54 -0.84 -3.75 16.49
N PHE A 55 -1.32 -3.65 17.73
CA PHE A 55 -2.41 -2.75 18.09
C PHE A 55 -2.04 -1.28 17.90
N GLY A 56 -0.83 -0.88 18.30
CA GLY A 56 -0.33 0.48 18.10
C GLY A 56 -0.25 0.85 16.62
N LEU A 57 0.29 -0.05 15.78
CA LEU A 57 0.30 0.12 14.33
C LEU A 57 -1.12 0.22 13.75
N LEU A 58 -2.03 -0.64 14.20
CA LEU A 58 -3.41 -0.64 13.74
C LEU A 58 -4.13 0.67 14.10
N VAL A 59 -3.96 1.16 15.33
CA VAL A 59 -4.56 2.43 15.79
C VAL A 59 -3.97 3.62 15.02
N VAL A 60 -2.65 3.65 14.82
CA VAL A 60 -2.01 4.73 14.06
C VAL A 60 -2.45 4.70 12.60
N LEU A 61 -2.30 3.57 11.91
CA LEU A 61 -2.63 3.47 10.48
C LEU A 61 -4.14 3.55 10.23
N GLY A 62 -4.94 2.88 11.06
CA GLY A 62 -6.40 2.94 11.01
C GLY A 62 -6.92 4.33 11.37
N GLY A 63 -6.37 4.94 12.43
CA GLY A 63 -6.72 6.31 12.85
C GLY A 63 -6.40 7.35 11.78
N VAL A 64 -5.23 7.25 11.14
CA VAL A 64 -4.88 8.10 9.98
C VAL A 64 -5.87 7.88 8.83
N THR A 65 -6.23 6.64 8.53
CA THR A 65 -7.22 6.33 7.48
C THR A 65 -8.60 6.90 7.81
N LEU A 66 -9.02 6.84 9.08
CA LEU A 66 -10.30 7.38 9.54
C LEU A 66 -10.33 8.91 9.61
N ALA A 67 -9.21 9.53 10.01
CA ALA A 67 -9.10 10.98 10.13
C ALA A 67 -9.00 11.67 8.77
N LEU A 68 -8.32 11.03 7.83
CA LEU A 68 -8.09 11.53 6.48
C LEU A 68 -9.03 10.80 5.49
N ARG A 69 -10.34 11.06 5.63
CA ARG A 69 -11.38 10.58 4.69
C ARG A 69 -11.33 11.33 3.36
N ASP A 70 -10.12 11.63 2.89
CA ASP A 70 -9.89 12.33 1.64
C ASP A 70 -9.43 11.31 0.59
N PRO A 71 -10.16 11.14 -0.52
CA PRO A 71 -9.74 10.28 -1.63
C PRO A 71 -8.35 10.62 -2.16
N ALA A 72 -7.99 11.90 -2.18
CA ALA A 72 -6.66 12.35 -2.60
C ALA A 72 -5.55 11.74 -1.73
N PHE A 73 -5.75 11.70 -0.42
CA PHE A 73 -4.78 11.10 0.49
C PHE A 73 -4.58 9.61 0.22
N LEU A 74 -5.68 8.87 -0.01
CA LEU A 74 -5.60 7.43 -0.34
C LEU A 74 -4.85 7.18 -1.64
N MET A 75 -5.03 8.05 -2.63
CA MET A 75 -4.36 7.96 -3.92
C MET A 75 -2.87 8.28 -3.81
N TRP A 76 -2.49 9.33 -3.09
CA TRP A 76 -1.11 9.76 -2.89
C TRP A 76 -0.30 8.82 -2.01
N LYS A 77 -0.94 8.11 -1.08
CA LYS A 77 -0.28 7.16 -0.17
C LYS A 77 0.61 6.16 -0.92
N VAL A 78 0.17 5.69 -2.08
CA VAL A 78 0.92 4.73 -2.90
C VAL A 78 2.24 5.33 -3.38
N SER A 79 2.22 6.55 -3.96
CA SER A 79 3.44 7.24 -4.39
C SER A 79 4.40 7.48 -3.23
N VAL A 80 3.89 7.94 -2.09
CA VAL A 80 4.70 8.20 -0.89
C VAL A 80 5.42 6.93 -0.41
N LEU A 81 4.70 5.80 -0.35
CA LEU A 81 5.30 4.52 0.06
C LEU A 81 6.42 4.07 -0.89
N TYR A 82 6.21 4.17 -2.20
CA TYR A 82 7.25 3.82 -3.16
C TYR A 82 8.46 4.74 -3.08
N VAL A 83 8.28 6.05 -2.87
CA VAL A 83 9.38 6.99 -2.65
C VAL A 83 10.15 6.66 -1.37
N VAL A 84 9.45 6.31 -0.28
CA VAL A 84 10.10 5.88 0.97
C VAL A 84 10.91 4.61 0.75
N PHE A 85 10.35 3.58 0.10
CA PHE A 85 11.08 2.34 -0.19
C PHE A 85 12.29 2.58 -1.10
N ALA A 86 12.13 3.40 -2.16
CA ALA A 86 13.22 3.79 -3.02
C ALA A 86 14.34 4.49 -2.25
N SER A 87 13.97 5.45 -1.40
CA SER A 87 14.92 6.20 -0.57
C SER A 87 15.69 5.28 0.38
N VAL A 88 15.00 4.37 1.06
CA VAL A 88 15.63 3.41 1.98
C VAL A 88 16.60 2.50 1.24
N LEU A 89 16.24 1.97 0.06
CA LEU A 89 17.11 1.12 -0.74
C LEU A 89 18.34 1.88 -1.23
N ILE A 90 18.14 3.07 -1.80
CA ILE A 90 19.23 3.87 -2.36
C ILE A 90 20.17 4.36 -1.26
N VAL A 91 19.63 4.92 -0.16
CA VAL A 91 20.43 5.40 0.97
C VAL A 91 21.20 4.26 1.63
N SER A 92 20.65 3.05 1.68
CA SER A 92 21.32 1.89 2.26
C SER A 92 22.64 1.52 1.56
N ILE A 93 22.88 2.00 0.33
CA ILE A 93 24.13 1.77 -0.40
C ILE A 93 25.31 2.49 0.29
N TRP A 94 25.06 3.67 0.84
CA TRP A 94 26.08 4.49 1.50
C TRP A 94 26.06 4.37 3.03
N VAL A 95 24.90 4.07 3.60
CA VAL A 95 24.72 4.00 5.04
C VAL A 95 24.83 2.56 5.54
N GLY A 96 25.94 2.29 6.26
CA GLY A 96 26.20 0.99 6.88
C GLY A 96 27.22 0.13 6.11
N LYS A 97 27.46 -1.07 6.66
CA LYS A 97 28.51 -1.98 6.13
C LYS A 97 28.06 -2.72 4.85
N LYS A 98 26.75 -2.92 4.68
CA LYS A 98 26.13 -3.70 3.62
C LYS A 98 24.83 -3.04 3.16
N PRO A 99 24.52 -3.01 1.82
CA PRO A 99 23.21 -2.59 1.31
C PRO A 99 22.06 -3.37 1.95
N LEU A 100 20.88 -2.77 2.00
CA LEU A 100 19.70 -3.40 2.64
C LEU A 100 19.37 -4.77 2.02
N LEU A 101 19.41 -4.88 0.69
CA LEU A 101 19.13 -6.15 0.00
C LEU A 101 20.14 -7.25 0.38
N GLU A 102 21.44 -6.90 0.53
CA GLU A 102 22.45 -7.85 1.01
C GLU A 102 22.19 -8.29 2.45
N ARG A 103 21.69 -7.39 3.32
CA ARG A 103 21.35 -7.77 4.71
C ARG A 103 20.15 -8.73 4.77
N MET A 104 19.21 -8.61 3.83
CA MET A 104 18.00 -9.42 3.78
C MET A 104 18.24 -10.78 3.11
N LEU A 105 18.97 -10.80 1.99
CA LEU A 105 19.12 -11.97 1.12
C LEU A 105 20.54 -12.57 1.10
N GLY A 106 21.53 -11.93 1.69
CA GLY A 106 22.92 -12.37 1.66
C GLY A 106 23.23 -13.63 2.46
N LYS A 107 22.26 -14.22 3.15
CA LYS A 107 22.39 -15.55 3.73
C LYS A 107 22.13 -16.67 2.71
N GLU A 108 21.28 -16.39 1.73
CA GLU A 108 20.82 -17.34 0.72
C GLU A 108 21.58 -17.18 -0.61
N LEU A 109 22.15 -15.99 -0.83
CA LEU A 109 22.84 -15.65 -2.08
C LEU A 109 24.22 -15.08 -1.78
N ASP A 110 25.26 -15.76 -2.25
CA ASP A 110 26.63 -15.24 -2.21
C ASP A 110 26.95 -14.51 -3.52
N LEU A 111 26.90 -13.18 -3.45
CA LEU A 111 27.08 -12.31 -4.61
C LEU A 111 28.10 -11.20 -4.30
N PRO A 112 28.89 -10.75 -5.28
CA PRO A 112 29.81 -9.64 -5.11
C PRO A 112 29.09 -8.36 -4.66
N LYS A 113 29.77 -7.54 -3.85
CA LYS A 113 29.21 -6.28 -3.33
C LYS A 113 28.69 -5.35 -4.43
N ALA A 114 29.36 -5.32 -5.58
CA ALA A 114 28.95 -4.51 -6.73
C ALA A 114 27.56 -4.92 -7.25
N VAL A 115 27.24 -6.22 -7.24
CA VAL A 115 25.93 -6.75 -7.68
C VAL A 115 24.84 -6.32 -6.73
N TRP A 116 25.08 -6.37 -5.42
CA TRP A 116 24.12 -5.88 -4.41
C TRP A 116 23.83 -4.39 -4.55
N GLN A 117 24.85 -3.59 -4.86
CA GLN A 117 24.68 -2.16 -5.14
C GLN A 117 23.85 -1.93 -6.40
N GLN A 118 24.15 -2.66 -7.50
CA GLN A 118 23.36 -2.56 -8.74
C GLN A 118 21.90 -2.97 -8.52
N MET A 119 21.65 -4.05 -7.79
CA MET A 119 20.30 -4.46 -7.43
C MET A 119 19.56 -3.37 -6.64
N SER A 120 20.23 -2.77 -5.66
CA SER A 120 19.64 -1.68 -4.87
C SER A 120 19.28 -0.46 -5.72
N TRP A 121 20.12 -0.13 -6.72
CA TRP A 121 19.82 0.91 -7.69
C TRP A 121 18.66 0.55 -8.62
N ILE A 122 18.63 -0.66 -9.17
CA ILE A 122 17.54 -1.13 -10.06
C ILE A 122 16.20 -1.07 -9.35
N TRP A 123 16.13 -1.61 -8.13
CA TRP A 123 14.90 -1.59 -7.33
C TRP A 123 14.53 -0.17 -6.88
N GLY A 124 15.50 0.61 -6.43
CA GLY A 124 15.26 2.00 -6.02
C GLY A 124 14.72 2.85 -7.16
N LEU A 125 15.37 2.82 -8.34
CA LEU A 125 14.91 3.54 -9.52
C LEU A 125 13.59 2.99 -10.06
N GLY A 126 13.39 1.67 -9.99
CA GLY A 126 12.12 1.04 -10.33
C GLY A 126 10.96 1.55 -9.47
N PHE A 127 11.16 1.66 -8.15
CA PHE A 127 10.16 2.23 -7.25
C PHE A 127 9.91 3.72 -7.49
N VAL A 128 10.94 4.50 -7.80
CA VAL A 128 10.75 5.90 -8.25
C VAL A 128 9.90 5.94 -9.51
N GLY A 129 10.19 5.09 -10.49
CA GLY A 129 9.39 5.00 -11.72
C GLY A 129 7.92 4.68 -11.44
N ILE A 130 7.64 3.69 -10.58
CA ILE A 130 6.27 3.35 -10.17
C ILE A 130 5.60 4.56 -9.47
N ALA A 131 6.31 5.25 -8.59
CA ALA A 131 5.79 6.43 -7.89
C ALA A 131 5.43 7.55 -8.86
N ILE A 132 6.25 7.82 -9.87
CA ILE A 132 6.00 8.84 -10.89
C ILE A 132 4.76 8.49 -11.72
N VAL A 133 4.66 7.24 -12.19
CA VAL A 133 3.50 6.80 -12.98
C VAL A 133 2.23 6.84 -12.14
N ASN A 134 2.29 6.39 -10.87
CA ASN A 134 1.16 6.52 -9.96
C ASN A 134 0.75 7.98 -9.76
N ALA A 135 1.71 8.89 -9.54
CA ALA A 135 1.44 10.32 -9.40
C ALA A 135 0.77 10.92 -10.64
N TYR A 136 1.12 10.46 -11.84
CA TYR A 136 0.44 10.87 -13.08
C TYR A 136 -1.04 10.49 -13.05
N TYR A 137 -1.38 9.21 -12.76
CA TYR A 137 -2.77 8.77 -12.68
C TYR A 137 -3.55 9.46 -11.54
N VAL A 138 -2.90 9.69 -10.39
CA VAL A 138 -3.49 10.43 -9.25
C VAL A 138 -3.86 11.85 -9.67
N ASN A 139 -2.94 12.58 -10.31
CA ASN A 139 -3.23 13.94 -10.77
C ASN A 139 -4.38 13.98 -11.79
N LEU A 140 -4.41 13.00 -12.72
CA LEU A 140 -5.48 12.90 -13.71
C LEU A 140 -6.85 12.67 -13.04
N ALA A 141 -6.92 11.71 -12.11
CA ALA A 141 -8.15 11.40 -11.39
C ALA A 141 -8.63 12.57 -10.51
N LEU A 142 -7.70 13.21 -9.77
CA LEU A 142 -8.03 14.35 -8.93
C LEU A 142 -8.46 15.58 -9.74
N ALA A 143 -7.85 15.84 -10.89
CA ALA A 143 -8.26 16.92 -11.79
C ALA A 143 -9.69 16.71 -12.32
N ALA A 144 -10.00 15.51 -12.81
CA ALA A 144 -11.33 15.18 -13.27
C ALA A 144 -12.37 15.26 -12.13
N ARG A 145 -12.00 14.78 -10.94
CA ARG A 145 -12.83 14.88 -9.73
C ARG A 145 -13.09 16.34 -9.35
N SER A 146 -12.06 17.17 -9.32
CA SER A 146 -12.19 18.59 -8.97
C SER A 146 -13.09 19.35 -9.96
N LEU A 147 -13.01 19.05 -11.25
CA LEU A 147 -13.89 19.64 -12.27
C LEU A 147 -15.36 19.25 -12.04
N LEU A 148 -15.65 17.98 -11.75
CA LEU A 148 -17.01 17.52 -11.47
C LEU A 148 -17.59 18.24 -10.25
N PHE A 149 -16.88 18.25 -9.12
CA PHE A 149 -17.41 18.81 -7.88
C PHE A 149 -17.45 20.35 -7.88
N SER A 150 -16.59 21.04 -8.67
CA SER A 150 -16.70 22.48 -8.86
C SER A 150 -17.88 22.88 -9.73
N SER A 151 -18.36 21.98 -10.58
CA SER A 151 -19.47 22.20 -11.52
C SER A 151 -20.83 21.68 -11.03
N THR A 152 -20.84 21.04 -9.86
CA THR A 152 -22.04 20.42 -9.26
C THR A 152 -22.11 20.76 -7.77
N GLU A 153 -23.32 20.68 -7.18
CA GLU A 153 -23.51 20.85 -5.73
C GLU A 153 -23.29 19.54 -4.94
N LEU A 154 -22.62 18.55 -5.54
CA LEU A 154 -22.37 17.26 -4.91
C LEU A 154 -21.31 17.38 -3.79
N ASP A 155 -21.46 16.56 -2.73
CA ASP A 155 -20.46 16.49 -1.66
C ASP A 155 -19.14 15.91 -2.21
N PRO A 156 -18.01 16.64 -2.11
CA PRO A 156 -16.70 16.18 -2.57
C PRO A 156 -16.22 14.87 -1.93
N LYS A 157 -16.84 14.41 -0.84
CA LYS A 157 -16.50 13.19 -0.13
C LYS A 157 -17.21 11.94 -0.66
N ILE A 158 -18.19 12.10 -1.57
CA ILE A 158 -18.90 10.97 -2.18
C ILE A 158 -17.90 10.11 -2.98
N GLU A 159 -18.01 8.80 -2.84
CA GLU A 159 -17.29 7.86 -3.69
C GLU A 159 -17.88 7.89 -5.10
N LEU A 160 -17.04 8.12 -6.12
CA LEU A 160 -17.50 8.23 -7.51
C LEU A 160 -18.17 6.93 -8.02
N THR A 161 -17.80 5.79 -7.45
CA THR A 161 -18.39 4.48 -7.76
C THR A 161 -19.84 4.34 -7.34
N GLU A 162 -20.29 5.15 -6.36
CA GLU A 162 -21.68 5.15 -5.88
C GLU A 162 -22.55 6.15 -6.64
N LEU A 163 -21.94 7.00 -7.47
CA LEU A 163 -22.65 8.04 -8.19
C LEU A 163 -23.26 7.51 -9.49
N ASP A 164 -24.57 7.65 -9.64
CA ASP A 164 -25.25 7.36 -10.91
C ASP A 164 -25.10 8.56 -11.87
N CYS A 165 -24.15 8.45 -12.79
CA CYS A 165 -23.90 9.51 -13.77
C CYS A 165 -25.08 9.79 -14.72
N ALA A 166 -26.02 8.86 -14.90
CA ALA A 166 -27.18 9.07 -15.74
C ALA A 166 -28.16 10.10 -15.14
N THR A 167 -28.15 10.24 -13.81
CA THR A 167 -29.02 11.19 -13.07
C THR A 167 -28.36 12.52 -12.79
N THR A 168 -27.06 12.66 -13.10
CA THR A 168 -26.28 13.85 -12.79
C THR A 168 -26.41 14.89 -13.91
N THR A 169 -26.55 16.17 -13.56
CA THR A 169 -26.68 17.29 -14.53
C THR A 169 -25.49 17.41 -15.48
N MET A 170 -24.30 16.92 -15.10
CA MET A 170 -23.05 16.94 -15.88
C MET A 170 -22.58 15.50 -16.14
N GLN A 171 -23.35 14.72 -16.92
CA GLN A 171 -23.09 13.31 -17.20
C GLN A 171 -21.68 13.04 -17.74
N ASP A 172 -21.21 13.83 -18.70
CA ASP A 172 -19.89 13.62 -19.33
C ASP A 172 -18.74 13.83 -18.32
N LEU A 173 -18.83 14.83 -17.45
CA LEU A 173 -17.83 15.05 -16.41
C LEU A 173 -17.85 13.96 -15.36
N CYS A 174 -19.02 13.45 -15.00
CA CYS A 174 -19.17 12.34 -14.07
C CYS A 174 -18.52 11.07 -14.63
N LEU A 175 -18.82 10.72 -15.89
CA LEU A 175 -18.22 9.56 -16.56
C LEU A 175 -16.69 9.70 -16.68
N MET A 176 -16.19 10.89 -17.04
CA MET A 176 -14.75 11.16 -17.11
C MET A 176 -14.08 10.99 -15.75
N ALA A 177 -14.70 11.47 -14.67
CA ALA A 177 -14.18 11.32 -13.31
C ALA A 177 -14.14 9.84 -12.89
N GLN A 178 -15.19 9.07 -13.16
CA GLN A 178 -15.21 7.62 -12.90
C GLN A 178 -14.15 6.86 -13.72
N GLN A 179 -14.00 7.13 -15.00
CA GLN A 179 -13.02 6.46 -15.87
C GLN A 179 -11.58 6.76 -15.46
N THR A 180 -11.28 7.99 -15.05
CA THR A 180 -9.93 8.34 -14.58
C THR A 180 -9.60 7.71 -13.23
N GLU A 181 -10.57 7.62 -12.32
CA GLU A 181 -10.41 6.92 -11.05
C GLU A 181 -10.26 5.41 -11.26
N GLU A 182 -11.04 4.80 -12.14
CA GLU A 182 -10.90 3.40 -12.53
C GLU A 182 -9.53 3.12 -13.17
N SER A 183 -9.04 4.01 -14.02
CA SER A 183 -7.71 3.90 -14.62
C SER A 183 -6.60 3.93 -13.56
N TRP A 184 -6.72 4.76 -12.54
CA TRP A 184 -5.82 4.76 -11.39
C TRP A 184 -5.91 3.45 -10.60
N VAL A 185 -7.11 2.92 -10.32
CA VAL A 185 -7.31 1.64 -9.63
C VAL A 185 -6.68 0.49 -10.43
N ASN A 186 -6.90 0.45 -11.74
CA ASN A 186 -6.32 -0.55 -12.63
C ASN A 186 -4.78 -0.48 -12.64
N PHE A 187 -4.21 0.73 -12.71
CA PHE A 187 -2.77 0.89 -12.57
C PHE A 187 -2.27 0.42 -11.20
N LYS A 188 -2.94 0.78 -10.12
CA LYS A 188 -2.59 0.37 -8.76
C LYS A 188 -2.59 -1.15 -8.59
N LEU A 189 -3.54 -1.86 -9.19
CA LEU A 189 -3.65 -3.32 -9.05
C LEU A 189 -2.76 -4.05 -10.04
N PHE A 190 -2.87 -3.75 -11.32
CA PHE A 190 -2.20 -4.50 -12.39
C PHE A 190 -0.89 -3.87 -12.84
N GLY A 191 -0.83 -2.54 -12.93
CA GLY A 191 0.36 -1.82 -13.37
C GLY A 191 1.52 -1.96 -12.40
N THR A 192 1.28 -1.75 -11.10
CA THR A 192 2.34 -1.90 -10.08
C THR A 192 2.81 -3.34 -9.99
N MET A 193 1.89 -4.31 -10.07
CA MET A 193 2.24 -5.74 -10.07
C MET A 193 3.09 -6.09 -11.29
N GLY A 194 2.67 -5.69 -12.50
CA GLY A 194 3.42 -5.93 -13.74
C GLY A 194 4.82 -5.33 -13.71
N LEU A 195 4.94 -4.07 -13.27
CA LEU A 195 6.25 -3.42 -13.13
C LEU A 195 7.15 -4.12 -12.09
N THR A 196 6.57 -4.58 -10.98
CA THR A 196 7.31 -5.36 -9.98
C THR A 196 7.78 -6.70 -10.55
N PHE A 197 6.96 -7.40 -11.33
CA PHE A 197 7.39 -8.62 -12.02
C PHE A 197 8.54 -8.37 -12.99
N ILE A 198 8.53 -7.25 -13.73
CA ILE A 198 9.66 -6.86 -14.59
C ILE A 198 10.94 -6.68 -13.77
N LEU A 199 10.87 -6.01 -12.62
CA LEU A 199 12.02 -5.84 -11.72
C LEU A 199 12.54 -7.18 -11.20
N ILE A 200 11.66 -8.11 -10.87
CA ILE A 200 12.03 -9.48 -10.45
C ILE A 200 12.75 -10.20 -11.60
N ILE A 201 12.21 -10.17 -12.80
CA ILE A 201 12.82 -10.80 -13.98
C ILE A 201 14.23 -10.23 -14.25
N ILE A 202 14.38 -8.91 -14.23
CA ILE A 202 15.69 -8.25 -14.38
C ILE A 202 16.66 -8.73 -13.30
N THR A 203 16.20 -8.83 -12.07
CA THR A 203 17.02 -9.31 -10.94
C THR A 203 17.46 -10.75 -11.15
N VAL A 204 16.53 -11.65 -11.52
CA VAL A 204 16.85 -13.07 -11.79
C VAL A 204 17.86 -13.20 -12.93
N ILE A 205 17.67 -12.48 -14.03
CA ILE A 205 18.62 -12.48 -15.16
C ILE A 205 20.00 -11.99 -14.71
N MET A 206 20.05 -10.96 -13.88
CA MET A 206 21.31 -10.43 -13.37
C MET A 206 22.02 -11.44 -12.47
N ILE A 207 21.31 -12.06 -11.52
CA ILE A 207 21.87 -13.08 -10.62
C ILE A 207 22.38 -14.29 -11.44
N SER A 208 21.59 -14.76 -12.40
CA SER A 208 21.95 -15.94 -13.21
C SER A 208 23.24 -15.77 -14.04
N LYS A 209 23.61 -14.53 -14.39
CA LYS A 209 24.89 -14.25 -15.08
C LYS A 209 26.09 -14.43 -14.15
N TYR A 210 25.93 -14.13 -12.86
CA TYR A 210 27.03 -14.24 -11.91
C TYR A 210 27.21 -15.68 -11.40
N THR A 211 26.14 -16.41 -11.17
CA THR A 211 26.23 -17.83 -10.78
C THR A 211 26.80 -18.74 -11.88
N LYS A 212 26.69 -18.36 -13.15
CA LYS A 212 27.30 -19.11 -14.27
C LYS A 212 28.81 -18.85 -14.46
N GLN A 213 29.36 -17.80 -13.86
CA GLN A 213 30.78 -17.49 -13.98
C GLN A 213 31.65 -18.21 -12.93
N GLU A 214 31.03 -18.82 -11.91
CA GLU A 214 31.74 -19.58 -10.87
C GLU A 214 31.77 -21.10 -11.13
N GLN A 215 31.20 -21.60 -12.22
CA GLN A 215 31.31 -22.99 -12.71
C GLN A 215 32.31 -23.11 -13.86
#